data_771bd8cae40df8e43f67ee4bfd9d7a7d
#
_entry.id   771bd8cae40df8e43f67ee4bfd9d7a7d
#
_cell.length_a   1.000
_cell.length_b   1.000
_cell.length_c   1.000
_cell.angle_alpha   90.00
_cell.angle_beta   90.00
_cell.angle_gamma   90.00
#
_symmetry.space_group_name_H-M   'P 1'
#
loop_
_entity.id
_entity.type
_entity.pdbx_description
1 polymer ?
#
loop_
_entity_poly.entity_id
_entity_poly.type
_entity_poly.pdbx_seq_one_letter_code
_entity_poly.pdbx_strand_id
1 'polypeptide(L)'
;ISDSTPYEQQSLVYTLRVISSGNLKTATPELPQTGTVVLRQLGEPVTRSSKSGGEQEIITEYRYLLMPFTSGVIQIPPARVTGTYAAAGGAGGPFFDVEAGQAVILKVRPAVESVQPWLPLYDLQIDAKIRGGETPTAGNPVTLEVETKAVGATGTQIPSIASQFSSDDFRIYPGKSFAEGNISSDGRTLRGRRVETFTLVPQYGGWLKIPAVNINWWNVRYNRPEVASLLMHQLNVRGPENPNRGRRS
;
A
#
# COMPACT_ATOMS: atom_id res chain seq x y z
N ILE A 1 14.49 -0.04 11.05
CA ILE A 1 13.99 0.35 9.74
C ILE A 1 14.20 -0.78 8.72
N SER A 2 13.30 -0.94 7.75
CA SER A 2 13.35 -2.04 6.79
C SER A 2 14.39 -1.87 5.67
N ASP A 3 14.73 -0.64 5.30
CA ASP A 3 15.74 -0.30 4.29
C ASP A 3 16.42 1.02 4.66
N SER A 4 17.74 1.11 4.51
CA SER A 4 18.54 2.32 4.77
C SER A 4 18.91 3.10 3.51
N THR A 5 18.61 2.54 2.32
CA THR A 5 18.94 3.14 1.02
C THR A 5 17.72 3.20 0.08
N PRO A 6 16.58 3.73 0.56
CA PRO A 6 15.35 3.77 -0.23
C PRO A 6 15.44 4.75 -1.38
N TYR A 7 14.46 4.68 -2.27
CA TYR A 7 14.17 5.75 -3.21
C TYR A 7 13.27 6.83 -2.58
N GLU A 8 13.25 8.03 -3.16
CA GLU A 8 12.22 9.02 -2.87
C GLU A 8 10.83 8.39 -3.00
N GLN A 9 9.92 8.73 -2.07
CA GLN A 9 8.54 8.22 -2.00
C GLN A 9 8.42 6.69 -1.84
N GLN A 10 9.51 5.97 -1.60
CA GLN A 10 9.44 4.56 -1.22
C GLN A 10 8.93 4.43 0.21
N SER A 11 7.90 3.62 0.39
CA SER A 11 7.32 3.37 1.71
C SER A 11 8.10 2.30 2.47
N LEU A 12 8.55 2.66 3.65
CA LEU A 12 9.31 1.80 4.56
C LEU A 12 8.51 1.54 5.84
N VAL A 13 8.87 0.48 6.55
CA VAL A 13 8.40 0.24 7.92
C VAL A 13 9.48 0.69 8.92
N TYR A 14 9.12 1.66 9.75
CA TYR A 14 9.89 2.10 10.90
C TYR A 14 9.30 1.46 12.16
N THR A 15 10.09 0.70 12.90
CA THR A 15 9.65 0.02 14.11
C THR A 15 10.36 0.59 15.33
N LEU A 16 9.58 1.08 16.29
CA LEU A 16 10.03 1.47 17.61
C LEU A 16 9.67 0.37 18.60
N ARG A 17 10.65 -0.12 19.35
CA ARG A 17 10.47 -1.12 20.41
C ARG A 17 10.67 -0.50 21.76
N VAL A 18 9.66 -0.62 22.61
CA VAL A 18 9.75 -0.28 24.03
C VAL A 18 9.89 -1.59 24.79
N ILE A 19 11.02 -1.75 25.49
CA ILE A 19 11.36 -2.94 26.26
C ILE A 19 11.34 -2.57 27.74
N SER A 20 10.60 -3.33 28.54
CA SER A 20 10.47 -3.09 29.98
C SER A 20 10.40 -4.41 30.74
N SER A 21 10.67 -4.36 32.03
CA SER A 21 10.49 -5.49 32.96
C SER A 21 9.02 -5.73 33.40
N GLY A 22 8.06 -5.13 32.68
CA GLY A 22 6.63 -5.29 32.97
C GLY A 22 6.09 -4.34 34.02
N ASN A 23 6.86 -3.31 34.40
CA ASN A 23 6.52 -2.31 35.42
C ASN A 23 6.03 -0.97 34.84
N LEU A 24 5.74 -0.89 33.54
CA LEU A 24 5.18 0.31 32.90
C LEU A 24 3.65 0.36 33.09
N LYS A 25 3.13 1.52 33.50
CA LYS A 25 1.70 1.83 33.49
C LYS A 25 1.28 2.45 32.15
N THR A 26 2.08 3.40 31.65
CA THR A 26 1.88 4.05 30.36
C THR A 26 3.21 4.18 29.62
N ALA A 27 3.16 4.13 28.30
CA ALA A 27 4.28 4.48 27.43
C ALA A 27 3.71 5.12 26.15
N THR A 28 4.13 6.35 25.88
CA THR A 28 3.66 7.13 24.73
C THR A 28 4.85 7.53 23.87
N PRO A 29 4.98 6.99 22.66
CA PRO A 29 6.00 7.41 21.73
C PRO A 29 5.72 8.81 21.18
N GLU A 30 6.76 9.62 21.11
CA GLU A 30 6.77 10.90 20.39
C GLU A 30 7.73 10.78 19.21
N LEU A 31 7.18 10.86 18.01
CA LEU A 31 7.99 10.77 16.80
C LEU A 31 8.65 12.11 16.48
N PRO A 32 9.89 12.09 15.94
CA PRO A 32 10.53 13.30 15.51
C PRO A 32 9.77 13.94 14.35
N GLN A 33 9.59 15.25 14.40
CA GLN A 33 9.03 16.04 13.31
C GLN A 33 10.17 16.45 12.38
N THR A 34 10.15 15.98 11.13
CA THR A 34 11.10 16.39 10.09
C THR A 34 10.35 16.78 8.82
N GLY A 35 10.80 17.83 8.15
CA GLY A 35 10.19 18.26 6.88
C GLY A 35 10.54 17.38 5.67
N THR A 36 11.37 16.35 5.86
CA THR A 36 11.93 15.53 4.76
C THR A 36 11.34 14.13 4.66
N VAL A 37 10.61 13.68 5.70
CA VAL A 37 9.93 12.38 5.73
C VAL A 37 8.52 12.49 6.30
N VAL A 38 7.62 11.63 5.84
CA VAL A 38 6.38 11.35 6.55
C VAL A 38 6.60 10.19 7.49
N LEU A 39 6.08 10.34 8.73
CA LEU A 39 5.94 9.25 9.70
C LEU A 39 4.48 9.15 10.09
N ARG A 40 3.86 8.00 9.88
CA ARG A 40 2.45 7.73 10.20
C ARG A 40 2.30 6.36 10.83
N GLN A 41 1.59 6.28 11.95
CA GLN A 41 1.33 5.01 12.63
C GLN A 41 0.62 4.00 11.73
N LEU A 42 1.05 2.75 11.80
CA LEU A 42 0.50 1.61 11.07
C LEU A 42 -0.09 0.61 12.06
N GLY A 43 -1.41 0.60 12.16
CA GLY A 43 -2.14 -0.31 13.06
C GLY A 43 -1.89 -0.03 14.54
N GLU A 44 -2.34 -0.97 15.37
CA GLU A 44 -2.17 -0.92 16.82
C GLU A 44 -0.80 -1.48 17.24
N PRO A 45 -0.24 -1.02 18.37
CA PRO A 45 0.98 -1.59 18.94
C PRO A 45 0.81 -3.07 19.26
N VAL A 46 1.87 -3.85 19.05
CA VAL A 46 1.88 -5.29 19.36
C VAL A 46 2.76 -5.52 20.58
N THR A 47 2.17 -6.07 21.63
CA THR A 47 2.89 -6.40 22.87
C THR A 47 3.10 -7.91 22.97
N ARG A 48 4.32 -8.29 23.31
CA ARG A 48 4.70 -9.68 23.58
C ARG A 48 5.57 -9.78 24.83
N SER A 49 5.49 -10.92 25.50
CA SER A 49 6.41 -11.27 26.60
C SER A 49 7.56 -12.12 26.05
N SER A 50 8.75 -11.85 26.52
CA SER A 50 9.96 -12.61 26.22
C SER A 50 10.74 -12.87 27.51
N LYS A 51 11.60 -13.90 27.53
CA LYS A 51 12.55 -14.13 28.61
C LYS A 51 13.96 -13.93 28.07
N SER A 52 14.70 -13.02 28.68
CA SER A 52 16.09 -12.76 28.35
C SER A 52 16.94 -12.85 29.63
N GLY A 53 17.97 -13.70 29.62
CA GLY A 53 18.85 -13.87 30.79
C GLY A 53 18.17 -14.36 32.09
N GLY A 54 16.97 -14.97 31.99
CA GLY A 54 16.18 -15.42 33.14
C GLY A 54 15.16 -14.40 33.65
N GLU A 55 15.22 -13.17 33.18
CA GLU A 55 14.23 -12.11 33.48
C GLU A 55 13.12 -12.05 32.42
N GLN A 56 11.93 -11.69 32.89
CA GLN A 56 10.79 -11.48 32.00
C GLN A 56 10.85 -10.06 31.44
N GLU A 57 10.81 -9.96 30.11
CA GLU A 57 10.72 -8.70 29.38
C GLU A 57 9.37 -8.57 28.69
N ILE A 58 8.79 -7.38 28.72
CA ILE A 58 7.63 -6.97 27.93
C ILE A 58 8.14 -6.10 26.79
N ILE A 59 7.89 -6.53 25.56
CA ILE A 59 8.30 -5.81 24.36
C ILE A 59 7.03 -5.30 23.66
N THR A 60 6.88 -3.98 23.56
CA THR A 60 5.82 -3.34 22.79
C THR A 60 6.39 -2.75 21.52
N GLU A 61 5.92 -3.19 20.36
CA GLU A 61 6.33 -2.73 19.04
C GLU A 61 5.31 -1.76 18.49
N TYR A 62 5.76 -0.52 18.22
CA TYR A 62 5.02 0.49 17.47
C TYR A 62 5.57 0.53 16.05
N ARG A 63 4.68 0.45 15.06
CA ARG A 63 5.06 0.44 13.64
C ARG A 63 4.55 1.67 12.93
N TYR A 64 5.38 2.24 12.08
CA TYR A 64 5.08 3.46 11.35
C TYR A 64 5.44 3.28 9.87
N LEU A 65 4.60 3.85 9.00
CA LEU A 65 4.98 4.17 7.64
C LEU A 65 6.01 5.29 7.71
N LEU A 66 7.16 5.09 7.09
CA LEU A 66 8.16 6.11 6.84
C LEU A 66 8.31 6.28 5.34
N MET A 67 8.18 7.51 4.84
CA MET A 67 8.31 7.80 3.41
C MET A 67 9.14 9.08 3.23
N PRO A 68 10.36 9.00 2.64
CA PRO A 68 11.17 10.18 2.35
C PRO A 68 10.65 10.91 1.12
N PHE A 69 10.70 12.25 1.11
CA PHE A 69 10.27 13.09 -0.02
C PHE A 69 11.42 13.60 -0.88
N THR A 70 12.63 13.62 -0.34
CA THR A 70 13.80 14.18 -1.01
C THR A 70 14.94 13.19 -1.04
N SER A 71 15.72 13.19 -2.10
CA SER A 71 16.96 12.41 -2.20
C SER A 71 18.09 13.01 -1.37
N GLY A 72 19.14 12.21 -1.17
CA GLY A 72 20.30 12.56 -0.38
C GLY A 72 20.36 11.92 0.99
N VAL A 73 21.19 12.44 1.88
CA VAL A 73 21.33 11.92 3.24
C VAL A 73 20.31 12.60 4.15
N ILE A 74 19.42 11.80 4.73
CA ILE A 74 18.42 12.27 5.68
C ILE A 74 18.75 11.66 7.04
N GLN A 75 18.82 12.51 8.06
CA GLN A 75 18.96 12.09 9.44
C GLN A 75 17.63 12.27 10.16
N ILE A 76 17.07 11.18 10.68
CA ILE A 76 15.87 11.19 11.51
C ILE A 76 16.32 11.14 12.97
N PRO A 77 16.01 12.15 13.77
CA PRO A 77 16.38 12.16 15.20
C PRO A 77 15.79 10.96 15.94
N PRO A 78 16.37 10.59 17.10
CA PRO A 78 15.81 9.53 17.93
C PRO A 78 14.36 9.82 18.32
N ALA A 79 13.51 8.78 18.35
CA ALA A 79 12.17 8.90 18.91
C ALA A 79 12.25 9.02 20.42
N ARG A 80 11.35 9.79 21.02
CA ARG A 80 11.20 9.98 22.46
C ARG A 80 10.05 9.13 22.96
N VAL A 81 10.19 8.55 24.15
CA VAL A 81 9.10 7.81 24.80
C VAL A 81 8.92 8.37 26.21
N THR A 82 7.73 8.85 26.48
CA THR A 82 7.34 9.33 27.81
C THR A 82 6.32 8.40 28.44
N GLY A 83 6.25 8.38 29.76
CA GLY A 83 5.26 7.57 30.45
C GLY A 83 5.43 7.51 31.95
N THR A 84 4.74 6.56 32.57
CA THR A 84 4.77 6.35 34.02
C THR A 84 4.99 4.89 34.35
N TYR A 85 5.68 4.64 35.43
CA TYR A 85 5.79 3.32 36.02
C TYR A 85 4.52 2.96 36.82
N ALA A 86 4.27 1.68 36.98
CA ALA A 86 3.27 1.19 37.92
C ALA A 86 3.76 1.42 39.35
N ALA A 87 2.89 1.86 40.26
CA ALA A 87 3.18 1.97 41.68
C ALA A 87 2.29 1.03 42.51
N ALA A 88 2.81 0.56 43.62
CA ALA A 88 2.04 -0.18 44.60
C ALA A 88 0.86 0.66 45.10
N GLY A 89 -0.36 0.11 45.11
CA GLY A 89 -1.57 0.79 45.59
C GLY A 89 -2.38 1.58 44.55
N GLY A 90 -2.04 1.45 43.23
CA GLY A 90 -2.86 2.01 42.14
C GLY A 90 -2.69 3.50 41.85
N ALA A 91 -1.97 4.24 42.68
CA ALA A 91 -1.53 5.62 42.34
C ALA A 91 -0.50 5.59 41.19
N GLY A 92 -0.40 6.69 40.43
CA GLY A 92 0.62 6.80 39.39
C GLY A 92 2.02 6.75 39.98
N GLY A 93 2.88 5.91 39.39
CA GLY A 93 4.31 5.85 39.76
C GLY A 93 5.13 6.98 39.14
N PRO A 94 6.47 6.95 39.31
CA PRO A 94 7.37 7.95 38.74
C PRO A 94 7.21 8.10 37.23
N PHE A 95 7.36 9.32 36.76
CA PHE A 95 7.41 9.65 35.33
C PHE A 95 8.78 9.28 34.76
N PHE A 96 8.82 8.83 33.53
CA PHE A 96 10.03 8.65 32.74
C PHE A 96 9.95 9.36 31.40
N ASP A 97 11.10 9.70 30.87
CA ASP A 97 11.31 10.39 29.61
C ASP A 97 12.65 9.93 29.04
N VAL A 98 12.59 9.16 27.96
CA VAL A 98 13.76 8.53 27.36
C VAL A 98 13.77 8.71 25.85
N GLU A 99 14.95 8.82 25.29
CA GLU A 99 15.16 8.82 23.84
C GLU A 99 15.63 7.45 23.36
N ALA A 100 15.21 7.05 22.14
CA ALA A 100 15.75 5.89 21.46
C ALA A 100 17.24 6.10 21.17
N GLY A 101 18.07 5.04 21.30
CA GLY A 101 19.52 5.16 21.42
C GLY A 101 20.25 5.89 20.29
N GLN A 102 19.77 5.86 19.04
CA GLN A 102 20.47 6.47 17.90
C GLN A 102 19.53 7.05 16.86
N ALA A 103 20.01 8.10 16.17
CA ALA A 103 19.35 8.63 14.97
C ALA A 103 19.39 7.60 13.83
N VAL A 104 18.34 7.60 13.02
CA VAL A 104 18.27 6.78 11.79
C VAL A 104 18.80 7.61 10.62
N ILE A 105 19.79 7.06 9.91
CA ILE A 105 20.38 7.68 8.73
C ILE A 105 19.87 6.94 7.48
N LEU A 106 19.26 7.69 6.56
CA LEU A 106 18.82 7.22 5.26
C LEU A 106 19.69 7.81 4.16
N LYS A 107 20.10 7.00 3.20
CA LYS A 107 20.71 7.43 1.95
C LYS A 107 19.68 7.29 0.83
N VAL A 108 18.86 8.32 0.66
CA VAL A 108 17.72 8.30 -0.26
C VAL A 108 18.18 8.50 -1.69
N ARG A 109 17.82 7.58 -2.56
CA ARG A 109 18.08 7.64 -4.00
C ARG A 109 17.01 8.50 -4.70
N PRO A 110 17.35 9.26 -5.73
CA PRO A 110 16.38 10.09 -6.46
C PRO A 110 15.35 9.23 -7.21
N ALA A 111 14.17 9.80 -7.42
CA ALA A 111 13.18 9.24 -8.34
C ALA A 111 13.73 9.18 -9.78
N VAL A 112 13.27 8.20 -10.56
CA VAL A 112 13.64 8.08 -11.99
C VAL A 112 12.55 8.74 -12.82
N GLU A 113 12.85 9.92 -13.38
CA GLU A 113 11.89 10.79 -14.09
C GLU A 113 11.18 10.11 -15.27
N SER A 114 11.85 9.15 -15.94
CA SER A 114 11.26 8.41 -17.06
C SER A 114 10.15 7.43 -16.68
N VAL A 115 9.95 7.17 -15.39
CA VAL A 115 8.90 6.27 -14.87
C VAL A 115 7.78 7.10 -14.28
N GLN A 116 6.64 7.16 -14.99
CA GLN A 116 5.47 7.92 -14.55
C GLN A 116 4.21 7.05 -14.60
N PRO A 117 3.39 7.08 -13.55
CA PRO A 117 3.64 7.72 -12.26
C PRO A 117 4.83 7.08 -11.54
N TRP A 118 5.56 7.87 -10.71
CA TRP A 118 6.63 7.33 -9.89
C TRP A 118 6.04 6.45 -8.78
N LEU A 119 6.33 5.16 -8.83
CA LEU A 119 5.77 4.16 -7.92
C LEU A 119 6.85 3.13 -7.57
N PRO A 120 7.70 3.41 -6.57
CA PRO A 120 8.77 2.50 -6.15
C PRO A 120 8.22 1.36 -5.29
N LEU A 121 8.22 0.14 -5.83
CA LEU A 121 7.62 -1.05 -5.23
C LEU A 121 8.56 -2.26 -5.31
N TYR A 122 8.25 -3.31 -4.54
CA TYR A 122 8.87 -4.62 -4.66
C TYR A 122 8.12 -5.54 -5.63
N ASP A 123 6.80 -5.36 -5.77
CA ASP A 123 5.93 -6.12 -6.69
C ASP A 123 4.62 -5.37 -6.93
N LEU A 124 4.03 -5.55 -8.11
CA LEU A 124 2.73 -5.03 -8.46
C LEU A 124 1.99 -6.01 -9.38
N GLN A 125 0.80 -6.41 -8.98
CA GLN A 125 -0.06 -7.34 -9.72
C GLN A 125 -1.44 -6.72 -9.94
N ILE A 126 -2.02 -7.00 -11.09
CA ILE A 126 -3.37 -6.53 -11.45
C ILE A 126 -4.17 -7.70 -12.01
N ASP A 127 -5.35 -7.93 -11.43
CA ASP A 127 -6.29 -8.97 -11.82
C ASP A 127 -7.69 -8.40 -12.00
N ALA A 128 -8.51 -9.05 -12.84
CA ALA A 128 -9.89 -8.66 -13.01
C ALA A 128 -10.84 -9.85 -13.01
N LYS A 129 -12.06 -9.60 -12.54
CA LYS A 129 -13.15 -10.58 -12.52
C LYS A 129 -14.44 -9.92 -13.00
N ILE A 130 -15.17 -10.62 -13.88
CA ILE A 130 -16.53 -10.26 -14.22
C ILE A 130 -17.45 -10.92 -13.21
N ARG A 131 -18.30 -10.11 -12.59
CA ARG A 131 -19.32 -10.59 -11.67
C ARG A 131 -20.63 -10.79 -12.42
N GLY A 132 -21.20 -11.99 -12.30
CA GLY A 132 -22.42 -12.42 -12.98
C GLY A 132 -22.19 -13.77 -13.64
N GLY A 133 -23.09 -14.73 -13.44
CA GLY A 133 -22.94 -16.12 -13.94
C GLY A 133 -23.56 -16.38 -15.32
N GLU A 134 -24.25 -15.42 -15.91
CA GLU A 134 -24.94 -15.57 -17.18
C GLU A 134 -24.17 -14.92 -18.34
N THR A 135 -24.36 -15.43 -19.56
CA THR A 135 -23.83 -14.81 -20.77
C THR A 135 -24.42 -13.39 -20.90
N PRO A 136 -23.59 -12.35 -20.91
CA PRO A 136 -24.07 -10.98 -21.00
C PRO A 136 -24.90 -10.74 -22.26
N THR A 137 -25.84 -9.82 -22.16
CA THR A 137 -26.69 -9.40 -23.28
C THR A 137 -26.46 -7.92 -23.56
N ALA A 138 -26.47 -7.52 -24.82
CA ALA A 138 -26.35 -6.13 -25.23
C ALA A 138 -27.42 -5.26 -24.53
N GLY A 139 -27.00 -4.11 -24.01
CA GLY A 139 -27.84 -3.21 -23.21
C GLY A 139 -27.95 -3.56 -21.73
N ASN A 140 -27.59 -4.77 -21.30
CA ASN A 140 -27.64 -5.16 -19.89
C ASN A 140 -26.28 -4.94 -19.19
N PRO A 141 -26.27 -4.31 -18.01
CA PRO A 141 -25.03 -4.03 -17.31
C PRO A 141 -24.38 -5.31 -16.75
N VAL A 142 -23.05 -5.37 -16.81
CA VAL A 142 -22.22 -6.36 -16.11
C VAL A 142 -21.23 -5.63 -15.22
N THR A 143 -20.84 -6.23 -14.11
CA THR A 143 -19.87 -5.65 -13.19
C THR A 143 -18.50 -6.25 -13.44
N LEU A 144 -17.51 -5.40 -13.73
CA LEU A 144 -16.10 -5.72 -13.72
C LEU A 144 -15.51 -5.28 -12.39
N GLU A 145 -14.84 -6.19 -11.70
CA GLU A 145 -14.05 -5.89 -10.51
C GLU A 145 -12.58 -6.04 -10.87
N VAL A 146 -11.80 -4.99 -10.64
CA VAL A 146 -10.35 -4.98 -10.85
C VAL A 146 -9.66 -4.85 -9.51
N GLU A 147 -8.76 -5.78 -9.22
CA GLU A 147 -7.96 -5.82 -8.01
C GLU A 147 -6.49 -5.57 -8.34
N THR A 148 -5.89 -4.56 -7.71
CA THR A 148 -4.47 -4.28 -7.79
C THR A 148 -3.81 -4.53 -6.44
N LYS A 149 -2.75 -5.33 -6.42
CA LYS A 149 -1.97 -5.68 -5.22
C LYS A 149 -0.55 -5.18 -5.37
N ALA A 150 -0.06 -4.49 -4.35
CA ALA A 150 1.30 -3.98 -4.30
C ALA A 150 2.06 -4.51 -3.08
N VAL A 151 3.35 -4.74 -3.25
CA VAL A 151 4.29 -5.01 -2.17
C VAL A 151 5.23 -3.81 -2.06
N GLY A 152 5.26 -3.15 -0.89
CA GLY A 152 6.04 -1.94 -0.66
C GLY A 152 5.22 -0.65 -0.67
N ALA A 153 3.88 -0.73 -0.68
CA ALA A 153 3.00 0.42 -0.58
C ALA A 153 1.70 0.06 0.14
N THR A 154 0.94 1.07 0.55
CA THR A 154 -0.46 0.92 0.99
C THR A 154 -1.39 1.01 -0.21
N GLY A 155 -2.63 0.52 -0.09
CA GLY A 155 -3.61 0.54 -1.19
C GLY A 155 -3.94 1.97 -1.67
N THR A 156 -3.86 2.96 -0.79
CA THR A 156 -4.10 4.37 -1.14
C THR A 156 -3.02 4.98 -2.04
N GLN A 157 -1.83 4.39 -2.06
CA GLN A 157 -0.72 4.81 -2.93
C GLN A 157 -0.80 4.18 -4.33
N ILE A 158 -1.59 3.13 -4.51
CA ILE A 158 -1.83 2.52 -5.81
C ILE A 158 -2.70 3.48 -6.62
N PRO A 159 -2.29 3.88 -7.85
CA PRO A 159 -3.08 4.79 -8.67
C PRO A 159 -4.41 4.15 -9.11
N SER A 160 -5.44 4.99 -9.27
CA SER A 160 -6.70 4.55 -9.89
C SER A 160 -6.51 4.28 -11.37
N ILE A 161 -7.15 3.22 -11.85
CA ILE A 161 -7.14 2.85 -13.27
C ILE A 161 -8.35 3.37 -14.04
N ALA A 162 -9.27 4.06 -13.37
CA ALA A 162 -10.52 4.51 -13.95
C ALA A 162 -10.35 5.34 -15.23
N SER A 163 -9.31 6.18 -15.29
CA SER A 163 -9.01 7.00 -16.47
C SER A 163 -8.52 6.22 -17.69
N GLN A 164 -8.09 4.98 -17.51
CA GLN A 164 -7.64 4.12 -18.61
C GLN A 164 -8.78 3.30 -19.23
N PHE A 165 -9.94 3.22 -18.55
CA PHE A 165 -11.09 2.47 -19.05
C PHE A 165 -11.90 3.34 -20.00
N SER A 166 -11.66 3.17 -21.31
CA SER A 166 -12.50 3.70 -22.38
C SER A 166 -12.68 2.64 -23.46
N SER A 167 -13.86 2.55 -24.06
CA SER A 167 -14.20 1.52 -25.05
C SER A 167 -15.31 1.99 -25.99
N ASP A 168 -15.19 1.64 -27.26
CA ASP A 168 -16.29 1.81 -28.22
C ASP A 168 -17.33 0.69 -28.09
N ASP A 169 -16.96 -0.44 -27.52
CA ASP A 169 -17.82 -1.62 -27.36
C ASP A 169 -18.72 -1.54 -26.10
N PHE A 170 -18.29 -0.76 -25.10
CA PHE A 170 -18.99 -0.62 -23.82
C PHE A 170 -19.19 0.83 -23.41
N ARG A 171 -20.32 1.15 -22.80
CA ARG A 171 -20.40 2.32 -21.91
C ARG A 171 -19.88 1.88 -20.54
N ILE A 172 -18.90 2.61 -20.01
CA ILE A 172 -18.23 2.26 -18.78
C ILE A 172 -18.51 3.32 -17.72
N TYR A 173 -19.00 2.87 -16.57
CA TYR A 173 -19.28 3.73 -15.42
C TYR A 173 -18.43 3.29 -14.24
N PRO A 174 -17.55 4.16 -13.71
CA PRO A 174 -16.83 3.88 -12.48
C PRO A 174 -17.79 3.66 -11.32
N GLY A 175 -17.55 2.62 -10.52
CA GLY A 175 -18.31 2.29 -9.34
C GLY A 175 -17.53 2.57 -8.07
N LYS A 176 -17.61 1.64 -7.11
CA LYS A 176 -16.94 1.76 -5.80
C LYS A 176 -15.45 1.50 -5.95
N SER A 177 -14.66 2.26 -5.19
CA SER A 177 -13.23 2.02 -4.98
C SER A 177 -12.97 1.78 -3.48
N PHE A 178 -12.19 0.77 -3.20
CA PHE A 178 -11.75 0.40 -1.86
C PHE A 178 -10.24 0.23 -1.85
N ALA A 179 -9.57 0.77 -0.84
CA ALA A 179 -8.13 0.67 -0.68
C ALA A 179 -7.77 0.35 0.77
N GLU A 180 -6.92 -0.64 0.95
CA GLU A 180 -6.43 -1.07 2.26
C GLU A 180 -4.92 -1.29 2.23
N GLY A 181 -4.30 -1.31 3.42
CA GLY A 181 -2.90 -1.61 3.57
C GLY A 181 -2.64 -2.38 4.86
N ASN A 182 -1.83 -3.42 4.74
CA ASN A 182 -1.41 -4.26 5.85
C ASN A 182 0.11 -4.34 5.91
N ILE A 183 0.64 -4.74 7.06
CA ILE A 183 2.05 -5.10 7.22
C ILE A 183 2.15 -6.61 7.07
N SER A 184 3.18 -7.08 6.34
CA SER A 184 3.50 -8.50 6.23
C SER A 184 3.74 -9.13 7.61
N SER A 185 3.61 -10.45 7.72
CA SER A 185 3.78 -11.18 8.98
C SER A 185 5.15 -11.00 9.62
N ASP A 186 6.20 -10.73 8.81
CA ASP A 186 7.55 -10.41 9.29
C ASP A 186 7.68 -8.98 9.84
N GLY A 187 6.65 -8.16 9.72
CA GLY A 187 6.63 -6.78 10.19
C GLY A 187 7.51 -5.81 9.40
N ARG A 188 8.01 -6.19 8.23
CA ARG A 188 9.02 -5.41 7.48
C ARG A 188 8.50 -4.79 6.20
N THR A 189 7.44 -5.34 5.62
CA THR A 189 6.98 -4.97 4.29
C THR A 189 5.52 -4.57 4.31
N LEU A 190 5.18 -3.51 3.61
CA LEU A 190 3.80 -3.10 3.38
C LEU A 190 3.19 -3.94 2.25
N ARG A 191 1.91 -4.26 2.40
CA ARG A 191 1.08 -4.88 1.37
C ARG A 191 -0.15 -4.02 1.16
N GLY A 192 -0.27 -3.44 -0.02
CA GLY A 192 -1.42 -2.65 -0.43
C GLY A 192 -2.35 -3.43 -1.32
N ARG A 193 -3.62 -3.14 -1.22
CA ARG A 193 -4.67 -3.69 -2.06
C ARG A 193 -5.64 -2.58 -2.43
N ARG A 194 -5.93 -2.45 -3.72
CA ARG A 194 -6.96 -1.56 -4.24
C ARG A 194 -7.93 -2.36 -5.10
N VAL A 195 -9.22 -2.20 -4.84
CA VAL A 195 -10.28 -2.82 -5.63
C VAL A 195 -11.13 -1.71 -6.23
N GLU A 196 -11.32 -1.73 -7.52
CA GLU A 196 -12.17 -0.80 -8.25
C GLU A 196 -13.22 -1.58 -9.02
N THR A 197 -14.46 -1.15 -8.94
CA THR A 197 -15.56 -1.76 -9.69
C THR A 197 -16.00 -0.85 -10.83
N PHE A 198 -16.35 -1.46 -11.94
CA PHE A 198 -16.86 -0.76 -13.14
C PHE A 198 -18.14 -1.45 -13.63
N THR A 199 -19.14 -0.65 -13.96
CA THR A 199 -20.32 -1.15 -14.65
C THR A 199 -20.08 -1.01 -16.16
N LEU A 200 -20.07 -2.15 -16.85
CA LEU A 200 -19.89 -2.23 -18.29
C LEU A 200 -21.27 -2.48 -18.91
N VAL A 201 -21.72 -1.60 -19.78
CA VAL A 201 -22.95 -1.79 -20.56
C VAL A 201 -22.57 -2.08 -22.01
N PRO A 202 -22.65 -3.37 -22.45
CA PRO A 202 -22.32 -3.74 -23.83
C PRO A 202 -23.21 -3.03 -24.80
N GLN A 203 -22.66 -2.42 -25.83
CA GLN A 203 -23.44 -1.70 -26.85
C GLN A 203 -23.99 -2.63 -27.95
N TYR A 204 -23.30 -3.77 -28.12
CA TYR A 204 -23.58 -4.72 -29.22
C TYR A 204 -23.40 -6.14 -28.70
N GLY A 205 -23.88 -7.13 -29.48
CA GLY A 205 -23.58 -8.55 -29.34
C GLY A 205 -22.25 -8.92 -30.02
N GLY A 206 -21.85 -10.18 -29.83
CA GLY A 206 -20.62 -10.74 -30.37
C GLY A 206 -19.46 -10.67 -29.37
N TRP A 207 -18.24 -10.85 -29.87
CA TRP A 207 -17.01 -10.81 -29.06
C TRP A 207 -16.57 -9.35 -28.86
N LEU A 208 -16.81 -8.79 -27.70
CA LEU A 208 -16.45 -7.42 -27.35
C LEU A 208 -15.14 -7.39 -26.55
N LYS A 209 -14.35 -6.33 -26.76
CA LYS A 209 -13.03 -6.19 -26.14
C LYS A 209 -13.10 -5.33 -24.88
N ILE A 210 -12.77 -5.91 -23.72
CA ILE A 210 -12.52 -5.15 -22.51
C ILE A 210 -11.14 -4.52 -22.64
N PRO A 211 -10.99 -3.19 -22.42
CA PRO A 211 -9.71 -2.50 -22.57
C PRO A 211 -8.58 -3.10 -21.72
N ALA A 212 -7.37 -3.09 -22.25
CA ALA A 212 -6.18 -3.36 -21.47
C ALA A 212 -5.85 -2.19 -20.56
N VAL A 213 -5.28 -2.47 -19.39
CA VAL A 213 -4.83 -1.47 -18.43
C VAL A 213 -3.39 -1.73 -18.09
N ASN A 214 -2.58 -0.68 -18.00
CA ASN A 214 -1.19 -0.75 -17.66
C ASN A 214 -0.88 0.22 -16.51
N ILE A 215 -0.08 -0.26 -15.54
CA ILE A 215 0.47 0.57 -14.47
C ILE A 215 1.98 0.47 -14.53
N ASN A 216 2.66 1.59 -14.87
CA ASN A 216 4.10 1.67 -14.80
C ASN A 216 4.53 1.78 -13.35
N TRP A 217 5.63 1.11 -13.00
CA TRP A 217 6.20 1.14 -11.65
C TRP A 217 7.70 0.90 -11.69
N TRP A 218 8.40 1.26 -10.61
CA TRP A 218 9.82 1.02 -10.43
C TRP A 218 10.05 -0.16 -9.50
N ASN A 219 10.71 -1.20 -10.01
CA ASN A 219 11.10 -2.34 -9.20
C ASN A 219 12.34 -2.00 -8.38
N VAL A 220 12.16 -1.76 -7.09
CA VAL A 220 13.26 -1.36 -6.17
C VAL A 220 14.26 -2.49 -5.92
N ARG A 221 13.85 -3.75 -6.11
CA ARG A 221 14.73 -4.91 -5.94
C ARG A 221 15.72 -5.06 -7.08
N TYR A 222 15.23 -4.84 -8.30
CA TYR A 222 16.04 -5.02 -9.53
C TYR A 222 16.50 -3.71 -10.15
N ASN A 223 16.12 -2.57 -9.57
CA ASN A 223 16.47 -1.23 -10.05
C ASN A 223 16.14 -1.02 -11.52
N ARG A 224 14.91 -1.35 -11.92
CA ARG A 224 14.45 -1.20 -13.31
C ARG A 224 12.97 -0.84 -13.39
N PRO A 225 12.53 -0.21 -14.49
CA PRO A 225 11.11 0.00 -14.75
C PRO A 225 10.42 -1.33 -15.07
N GLU A 226 9.19 -1.49 -14.61
CA GLU A 226 8.31 -2.60 -14.93
C GLU A 226 6.90 -2.11 -15.21
N VAL A 227 6.07 -2.96 -15.81
CA VAL A 227 4.67 -2.67 -16.12
C VAL A 227 3.81 -3.81 -15.59
N ALA A 228 2.84 -3.50 -14.75
CA ALA A 228 1.78 -4.41 -14.42
C ALA A 228 0.64 -4.22 -15.43
N SER A 229 0.23 -5.30 -16.09
CA SER A 229 -0.74 -5.24 -17.17
C SER A 229 -1.95 -6.13 -16.87
N LEU A 230 -3.14 -5.54 -16.99
CA LEU A 230 -4.36 -6.28 -17.19
C LEU A 230 -4.52 -6.45 -18.72
N LEU A 231 -4.32 -7.68 -19.18
CA LEU A 231 -4.44 -7.96 -20.62
C LEU A 231 -5.87 -7.77 -21.09
N MET A 232 -6.02 -7.40 -22.36
CA MET A 232 -7.32 -7.29 -23.02
C MET A 232 -8.04 -8.64 -22.98
N HIS A 233 -9.25 -8.65 -22.42
CA HIS A 233 -10.13 -9.81 -22.42
C HIS A 233 -11.25 -9.61 -23.44
N GLN A 234 -11.72 -10.73 -24.01
CA GLN A 234 -12.91 -10.72 -24.86
C GLN A 234 -14.09 -11.27 -24.07
N LEU A 235 -15.20 -10.59 -24.16
CA LEU A 235 -16.47 -10.98 -23.58
C LEU A 235 -17.45 -11.35 -24.67
N ASN A 236 -17.98 -12.57 -24.65
CA ASN A 236 -19.03 -12.98 -25.57
C ASN A 236 -20.38 -12.44 -25.08
N VAL A 237 -21.05 -11.61 -25.89
CA VAL A 237 -22.27 -10.92 -25.54
C VAL A 237 -23.39 -11.35 -26.53
N ARG A 238 -24.57 -11.69 -26.00
CA ARG A 238 -25.75 -11.96 -26.83
C ARG A 238 -26.37 -10.66 -27.31
N GLY A 239 -26.87 -10.66 -28.57
CA GLY A 239 -27.56 -9.52 -29.13
C GLY A 239 -27.14 -9.22 -30.57
N PRO A 240 -27.73 -8.18 -31.20
CA PRO A 240 -27.35 -7.78 -32.54
C PRO A 240 -25.90 -7.29 -32.59
N GLU A 241 -25.17 -7.73 -33.60
CA GLU A 241 -23.78 -7.33 -33.81
C GLU A 241 -23.66 -5.87 -34.25
N ASN A 242 -22.47 -5.28 -34.05
CA ASN A 242 -22.18 -3.92 -34.47
C ASN A 242 -22.18 -3.83 -36.01
N PRO A 243 -23.11 -3.05 -36.64
CA PRO A 243 -23.19 -2.95 -38.07
C PRO A 243 -21.96 -2.32 -38.73
N ASN A 244 -21.11 -1.67 -37.98
CA ASN A 244 -19.90 -0.99 -38.47
C ASN A 244 -18.61 -1.83 -38.30
N ARG A 245 -18.68 -3.03 -37.72
CA ARG A 245 -17.50 -3.85 -37.43
C ARG A 245 -16.80 -4.39 -38.69
N GLY A 246 -17.46 -4.45 -39.82
CA GLY A 246 -16.92 -4.91 -41.12
C GLY A 246 -16.34 -3.80 -42.02
N ARG A 247 -16.35 -2.53 -41.60
CA ARG A 247 -15.92 -1.40 -42.45
C ARG A 247 -14.53 -0.82 -42.08
N ARG A 248 -13.84 -1.39 -41.10
CA ARG A 248 -12.48 -1.00 -40.76
C ARG A 248 -11.54 -2.16 -41.09
N SER A 249 -11.24 -2.33 -42.37
CA SER A 249 -10.07 -3.10 -42.90
C SER A 249 -9.06 -2.11 -43.45
#